data_7f7083a4c356f3a40eb6f1a6f6f2cc2d
#
_entry.id   7f7083a4c356f3a40eb6f1a6f6f2cc2d
#
_cell.length_a   1.000
_cell.length_b   1.000
_cell.length_c   1.000
_cell.angle_alpha   90.00
_cell.angle_beta   90.00
_cell.angle_gamma   90.00
#
_symmetry.space_group_name_H-M   'P 1'
#
loop_
_entity.id
_entity.type
_entity.pdbx_description
1 polymer ?
#
loop_
_entity_poly.entity_id
_entity_poly.type
_entity_poly.pdbx_seq_one_letter_code
_entity_poly.pdbx_strand_id
1 'polypeptide(L)'
;MHEAADNISVDGQLEAKELVSLVQRLTPAYRMVFNLFVLEGMKHREIAKLLGVSEGTSKSNLSDARAILKKAVVNSAQIAKQNTN
;
A
#
# COMPACT_ATOMS: atom_id res chain seq x y z
N MET A 1 17.55 -10.70 -8.59
CA MET A 1 17.22 -10.33 -8.64
C MET A 1 16.55 -9.86 -8.24
N HIS A 2 16.27 -9.80 -7.78
CA HIS A 2 15.55 -9.40 -7.47
C HIS A 2 14.43 -9.34 -7.54
N GLU A 3 14.15 -9.54 -7.03
CA GLU A 3 13.25 -9.92 -7.57
C GLU A 3 11.87 -9.39 -7.38
N ALA A 4 11.18 -9.38 -6.24
CA ALA A 4 9.92 -8.70 -6.02
C ALA A 4 10.07 -7.21 -6.21
N ALA A 5 11.13 -6.69 -5.72
CA ALA A 5 11.45 -5.30 -5.92
C ALA A 5 11.67 -5.02 -7.38
N ASP A 6 12.29 -5.96 -8.06
CA ASP A 6 12.52 -5.82 -9.47
C ASP A 6 11.23 -5.75 -10.23
N ASN A 7 10.22 -6.49 -9.81
CA ASN A 7 8.94 -6.45 -10.47
C ASN A 7 8.30 -5.08 -10.41
N ILE A 8 8.47 -4.39 -9.32
CA ILE A 8 7.89 -3.07 -9.16
C ILE A 8 8.60 -2.07 -10.07
N SER A 9 9.89 -2.19 -10.21
CA SER A 9 10.66 -1.21 -10.94
C SER A 9 10.85 -1.55 -12.41
N VAL A 10 10.55 -2.76 -12.81
CA VAL A 10 10.83 -3.24 -14.15
C VAL A 10 10.23 -2.36 -15.24
N ASP A 11 9.03 -1.89 -15.05
CA ASP A 11 8.35 -1.09 -16.06
C ASP A 11 8.53 0.40 -15.84
N GLY A 12 9.57 0.80 -15.11
CA GLY A 12 9.74 2.20 -14.78
C GLY A 12 8.83 2.61 -13.64
N GLN A 13 8.35 1.63 -12.90
CA GLN A 13 7.48 1.88 -11.78
C GLN A 13 8.29 2.09 -10.51
N LEU A 14 7.60 2.09 -9.39
CA LEU A 14 8.21 2.43 -8.12
C LEU A 14 9.14 1.33 -7.62
N GLU A 15 10.21 1.74 -6.98
CA GLU A 15 11.03 0.85 -6.20
C GLU A 15 10.36 0.58 -4.86
N ALA A 16 10.83 -0.46 -4.17
CA ALA A 16 10.26 -0.84 -2.89
C ALA A 16 10.26 0.30 -1.88
N LYS A 17 11.34 1.07 -1.83
CA LYS A 17 11.42 2.18 -0.88
C LYS A 17 10.40 3.27 -1.19
N GLU A 18 10.08 3.45 -2.45
CA GLU A 18 9.08 4.44 -2.83
C GLU A 18 7.68 3.97 -2.45
N LEU A 19 7.42 2.68 -2.57
CA LEU A 19 6.16 2.13 -2.14
C LEU A 19 6.00 2.29 -0.63
N VAL A 20 7.05 2.01 0.14
CA VAL A 20 7.03 2.21 1.58
C VAL A 20 6.72 3.66 1.91
N SER A 21 7.33 4.58 1.18
CA SER A 21 7.09 6.00 1.37
C SER A 21 5.61 6.35 1.13
N LEU A 22 5.01 5.78 0.10
CA LEU A 22 3.59 6.02 -0.18
C LEU A 22 2.71 5.46 0.93
N VAL A 23 3.05 4.28 1.45
CA VAL A 23 2.30 3.69 2.55
C VAL A 23 2.35 4.61 3.77
N GLN A 24 3.51 5.21 4.02
CA GLN A 24 3.65 6.09 5.17
C GLN A 24 2.86 7.38 5.03
N ARG A 25 2.43 7.72 3.83
CA ARG A 25 1.57 8.88 3.60
C ARG A 25 0.10 8.61 3.85
N LEU A 26 -0.27 7.35 3.98
CA LEU A 26 -1.66 7.02 4.29
C LEU A 26 -2.03 7.58 5.65
N THR A 27 -3.31 7.88 5.85
CA THR A 27 -3.78 8.25 7.17
C THR A 27 -3.53 7.10 8.13
N PRO A 28 -3.41 7.37 9.43
CA PRO A 28 -3.06 6.31 10.38
C PRO A 28 -3.95 5.08 10.33
N ALA A 29 -5.26 5.26 10.18
CA ALA A 29 -6.16 4.11 10.16
C ALA A 29 -5.89 3.21 8.96
N TYR A 30 -5.74 3.80 7.79
CA TYR A 30 -5.48 3.04 6.57
C TYR A 30 -4.10 2.38 6.63
N ARG A 31 -3.11 3.14 7.08
CA ARG A 31 -1.75 2.62 7.16
C ARG A 31 -1.66 1.45 8.11
N MET A 32 -2.31 1.55 9.26
CA MET A 32 -2.26 0.51 10.26
C MET A 32 -2.88 -0.79 9.75
N VAL A 33 -4.07 -0.71 9.16
CA VAL A 33 -4.72 -1.89 8.62
C VAL A 33 -3.90 -2.48 7.49
N PHE A 34 -3.38 -1.63 6.61
CA PHE A 34 -2.57 -2.11 5.50
C PHE A 34 -1.35 -2.87 6.01
N ASN A 35 -0.62 -2.30 6.95
CA ASN A 35 0.59 -2.93 7.48
C ASN A 35 0.26 -4.23 8.19
N LEU A 36 -0.78 -4.25 8.99
CA LEU A 36 -1.13 -5.46 9.73
C LEU A 36 -1.59 -6.58 8.81
N PHE A 37 -2.34 -6.25 7.79
CA PHE A 37 -2.85 -7.27 6.88
C PHE A 37 -1.76 -7.74 5.91
N VAL A 38 -1.09 -6.79 5.26
CA VAL A 38 -0.16 -7.12 4.17
C VAL A 38 1.20 -7.57 4.71
N LEU A 39 1.74 -6.84 5.67
CA LEU A 39 3.09 -7.14 6.15
C LEU A 39 3.10 -8.16 7.27
N GLU A 40 2.12 -8.10 8.17
CA GLU A 40 2.09 -9.03 9.31
C GLU A 40 1.25 -10.26 9.03
N GLY A 41 0.45 -10.26 7.97
CA GLY A 41 -0.35 -11.40 7.62
C GLY A 41 -1.53 -11.65 8.55
N MET A 42 -1.99 -10.63 9.26
CA MET A 42 -3.10 -10.78 10.18
C MET A 42 -4.42 -10.84 9.45
N LYS A 43 -5.36 -11.60 10.01
CA LYS A 43 -6.71 -11.67 9.47
C LYS A 43 -7.52 -10.47 9.95
N HIS A 44 -8.53 -10.10 9.16
CA HIS A 44 -9.35 -8.94 9.53
C HIS A 44 -9.95 -9.06 10.91
N ARG A 45 -10.32 -10.28 11.32
CA ARG A 45 -10.87 -10.48 12.65
C ARG A 45 -9.85 -10.13 13.73
N GLU A 46 -8.59 -10.48 13.49
CA GLU A 46 -7.52 -10.17 14.42
C GLU A 46 -7.22 -8.69 14.45
N ILE A 47 -7.20 -8.08 13.28
CA ILE A 47 -6.96 -6.64 13.17
C ILE A 47 -8.06 -5.87 13.89
N ALA A 48 -9.31 -6.29 13.67
CA ALA A 48 -10.46 -5.64 14.29
C ALA A 48 -10.32 -5.65 15.81
N LYS A 49 -9.94 -6.80 16.37
CA LYS A 49 -9.72 -6.91 17.80
C LYS A 49 -8.61 -5.99 18.28
N LEU A 50 -7.49 -6.01 17.56
CA LEU A 50 -6.33 -5.23 17.96
C LEU A 50 -6.62 -3.74 17.93
N LEU A 51 -7.31 -3.27 16.90
CA LEU A 51 -7.56 -1.85 16.72
C LEU A 51 -8.85 -1.37 17.35
N GLY A 52 -9.68 -2.27 17.86
CA GLY A 52 -10.93 -1.89 18.48
C GLY A 52 -11.98 -1.43 17.50
N VAL A 53 -11.98 -2.01 16.30
CA VAL A 53 -12.97 -1.68 15.26
C VAL A 53 -13.69 -2.95 14.85
N SER A 54 -14.71 -2.80 14.01
CA SER A 54 -15.41 -3.96 13.47
C SER A 54 -14.60 -4.62 12.38
N GLU A 55 -14.91 -5.87 12.11
CA GLU A 55 -14.28 -6.60 11.01
C GLU A 55 -14.57 -5.92 9.68
N GLY A 56 -15.81 -5.44 9.52
CA GLY A 56 -16.18 -4.71 8.31
C GLY A 56 -15.37 -3.43 8.14
N THR A 57 -15.11 -2.72 9.23
CA THR A 57 -14.28 -1.53 9.17
C THR A 57 -12.85 -1.88 8.75
N SER A 58 -12.32 -2.97 9.27
CA SER A 58 -10.99 -3.41 8.87
C SER A 58 -10.94 -3.69 7.36
N LYS A 59 -11.96 -4.37 6.84
CA LYS A 59 -12.01 -4.69 5.42
C LYS A 59 -12.14 -3.44 4.56
N SER A 60 -13.01 -2.52 4.94
CA SER A 60 -13.19 -1.31 4.14
C SER A 60 -11.97 -0.42 4.21
N ASN A 61 -11.30 -0.34 5.37
CA ASN A 61 -10.08 0.43 5.46
C ASN A 61 -8.98 -0.14 4.57
N LEU A 62 -8.87 -1.46 4.50
CA LEU A 62 -7.89 -2.07 3.61
C LEU A 62 -8.22 -1.77 2.15
N SER A 63 -9.48 -1.87 1.78
CA SER A 63 -9.93 -1.57 0.42
C SER A 63 -9.61 -0.14 0.05
N ASP A 64 -9.91 0.80 0.95
CA ASP A 64 -9.63 2.20 0.71
C ASP A 64 -8.12 2.46 0.61
N ALA A 65 -7.35 1.84 1.49
CA ALA A 65 -5.90 1.99 1.46
C ALA A 65 -5.33 1.52 0.12
N ARG A 66 -5.80 0.37 -0.34
CA ARG A 66 -5.34 -0.16 -1.62
C ARG A 66 -5.70 0.74 -2.79
N ALA A 67 -6.90 1.31 -2.76
CA ALA A 67 -7.33 2.21 -3.82
C ALA A 67 -6.45 3.46 -3.86
N ILE A 68 -6.15 4.01 -2.70
CA ILE A 68 -5.30 5.20 -2.61
C ILE A 68 -3.89 4.88 -3.10
N LEU A 69 -3.34 3.75 -2.68
CA LEU A 69 -2.00 3.36 -3.09
C LEU A 69 -1.93 3.09 -4.58
N LYS A 70 -2.93 2.43 -5.12
CA LYS A 70 -2.95 2.14 -6.56
C LYS A 70 -2.95 3.43 -7.36
N LYS A 71 -3.75 4.38 -6.95
CA LYS A 71 -3.80 5.67 -7.63
C LYS A 71 -2.48 6.40 -7.52
N ALA A 72 -1.86 6.37 -6.35
CA ALA A 72 -0.57 7.03 -6.16
C ALA A 72 0.53 6.40 -6.99
N VAL A 73 0.53 5.08 -7.09
CA VAL A 73 1.51 4.37 -7.91
C VAL A 73 1.35 4.74 -9.38
N VAL A 74 0.11 4.77 -9.87
CA VAL A 74 -0.14 5.13 -11.26
C VAL A 74 0.31 6.55 -11.52
N ASN A 75 0.00 7.48 -10.64
CA ASN A 75 0.41 8.87 -10.80
C ASN A 75 1.92 9.01 -10.81
N SER A 76 2.60 8.32 -9.91
CA SER A 76 4.05 8.35 -9.87
C SER A 76 4.68 7.80 -11.14
N ALA A 77 4.13 6.72 -11.64
CA ALA A 77 4.64 6.13 -12.88
C ALA A 77 4.46 7.07 -14.05
N GLN A 78 3.32 7.76 -14.12
CA GLN A 78 3.07 8.71 -15.18
C GLN A 78 4.02 9.89 -15.11
N ILE A 79 4.26 10.39 -13.92
CA ILE A 79 5.20 11.50 -13.73
C ILE A 79 6.60 11.08 -14.17
N ALA A 80 7.01 9.89 -13.79
CA ALA A 80 8.32 9.39 -14.21
C ALA A 80 8.42 9.27 -15.71
N LYS A 81 7.37 8.80 -16.36
CA LYS A 81 7.35 8.71 -17.81
C LYS A 81 7.49 10.08 -18.46
N GLN A 82 6.77 11.05 -17.94
CA GLN A 82 6.84 12.40 -18.50
C GLN A 82 8.22 13.00 -18.32
N ASN A 83 8.86 12.70 -17.22
CA ASN A 83 10.17 13.27 -16.93
C ASN A 83 11.28 12.67 -17.79
N THR A 84 11.06 11.50 -18.37
CA THR A 84 12.08 10.89 -19.22
C THR A 84 12.02 11.40 -20.64
N ASN A 85 11.07 12.20 -20.96
CA ASN A 85 11.00 12.80 -22.28
C ASN A 85 11.67 14.17 -22.27
#